data_4a938dc7f360692f2761fb897062a9a5
#
_entry.id   4a938dc7f360692f2761fb897062a9a5
#
_cell.length_a   1.000
_cell.length_b   1.000
_cell.length_c   1.000
_cell.angle_alpha   90.00
_cell.angle_beta   90.00
_cell.angle_gamma   90.00
#
_symmetry.space_group_name_H-M   'P 1'
#
loop_
_entity.id
_entity.type
_entity.pdbx_description
1 polymer ?
#
loop_
_entity_poly.entity_id
_entity_poly.type
_entity_poly.pdbx_seq_one_letter_code
_entity_poly.pdbx_strand_id
1 'polypeptide(L)'
;MGNPMKIRAANKDGVTEVKVLVSHEMETGQRKDSAGAIVPAWFITELVAKHGDKTVLSCEFGPSVSKNPYLAFKFKGGAKGEKVIVSWKDNKGDSRSDEAVVGA
;
A
#
# COMPACT_ATOMS: atom_id res chain seq x y z
N MET A 1 5.62 -0.99 11.86
CA MET A 1 6.41 -1.90 11.10
C MET A 1 5.65 -2.80 10.20
N GLY A 2 4.99 -3.77 10.43
CA GLY A 2 4.28 -4.59 9.46
C GLY A 2 5.20 -5.44 8.56
N ASN A 3 4.60 -6.21 7.68
CA ASN A 3 5.32 -7.08 6.75
C ASN A 3 5.66 -6.33 5.45
N PRO A 4 6.73 -6.75 4.73
CA PRO A 4 7.10 -6.10 3.49
C PRO A 4 5.98 -6.15 2.45
N MET A 5 5.83 -5.05 1.72
CA MET A 5 4.96 -4.98 0.56
C MET A 5 5.69 -5.53 -0.67
N LYS A 6 4.93 -6.07 -1.62
CA LYS A 6 5.47 -6.41 -2.93
C LYS A 6 5.10 -5.29 -3.88
N ILE A 7 6.10 -4.63 -4.44
CA ILE A 7 5.90 -3.48 -5.32
C ILE A 7 6.62 -3.75 -6.63
N ARG A 8 5.92 -3.50 -7.74
CA ARG A 8 6.51 -3.52 -9.07
C ARG A 8 6.22 -2.20 -9.76
N ALA A 9 7.23 -1.63 -10.37
CA ALA A 9 7.09 -0.39 -11.12
C ALA A 9 7.80 -0.55 -12.47
N ALA A 10 7.10 -0.23 -13.55
CA ALA A 10 7.63 -0.33 -14.89
C ALA A 10 7.22 0.89 -15.71
N ASN A 11 8.17 1.47 -16.44
CA ASN A 11 7.91 2.60 -17.32
C ASN A 11 7.79 2.12 -18.76
N LYS A 12 6.77 2.62 -19.44
CA LYS A 12 6.56 2.39 -20.87
C LYS A 12 5.97 3.66 -21.48
N ASP A 13 6.65 4.18 -22.48
CA ASP A 13 6.19 5.35 -23.24
C ASP A 13 5.89 6.57 -22.36
N GLY A 14 6.73 6.81 -21.36
CA GLY A 14 6.59 7.97 -20.48
C GLY A 14 5.56 7.82 -19.37
N VAL A 15 4.97 6.63 -19.21
CA VAL A 15 4.02 6.32 -18.14
C VAL A 15 4.57 5.20 -17.29
N THR A 16 4.55 5.39 -15.97
CA THR A 16 4.97 4.35 -15.02
C THR A 16 3.74 3.69 -14.43
N GLU A 17 3.67 2.36 -14.57
CA GLU A 17 2.64 1.54 -13.95
C GLU A 17 3.21 0.96 -12.65
N VAL A 18 2.46 1.09 -11.57
CA VAL A 18 2.86 0.58 -10.26
C VAL A 18 1.81 -0.41 -9.78
N LYS A 19 2.29 -1.58 -9.34
CA LYS A 19 1.44 -2.62 -8.75
C LYS A 19 1.94 -2.87 -7.34
N VAL A 20 1.04 -2.82 -6.36
CA VAL A 20 1.38 -2.98 -4.95
C VAL A 20 0.50 -4.04 -4.33
N LEU A 21 1.14 -5.02 -3.70
CA LEU A 21 0.45 -5.99 -2.85
C LEU A 21 0.87 -5.73 -1.41
N VAL A 22 -0.08 -5.29 -0.61
CA VAL A 22 0.16 -4.95 0.79
C VAL A 22 -0.14 -6.18 1.65
N SER A 23 0.71 -6.44 2.64
CA SER A 23 0.48 -7.51 3.60
C SER A 23 -0.07 -6.90 4.89
N HIS A 24 -1.37 -7.02 5.13
CA HIS A 24 -2.04 -6.47 6.30
C HIS A 24 -3.33 -7.23 6.58
N GLU A 25 -3.65 -7.41 7.86
CA GLU A 25 -4.83 -8.18 8.26
C GLU A 25 -6.15 -7.52 7.90
N MET A 26 -6.22 -6.19 7.94
CA MET A 26 -7.44 -5.45 7.59
C MET A 26 -8.68 -5.93 8.34
N GLU A 27 -8.59 -5.97 9.69
CA GLU A 27 -9.72 -6.38 10.53
C GLU A 27 -10.75 -5.27 10.64
N THR A 28 -12.01 -5.66 10.48
CA THR A 28 -13.13 -4.69 10.47
C THR A 28 -13.56 -4.24 11.87
N GLY A 29 -13.23 -4.99 12.90
CA GLY A 29 -13.77 -4.79 14.24
C GLY A 29 -15.11 -5.49 14.46
N GLN A 30 -15.57 -6.26 13.47
CA GLN A 30 -16.86 -6.97 13.57
C GLN A 30 -16.69 -8.49 13.55
N ARG A 31 -15.49 -8.98 13.25
CA ARG A 31 -15.24 -10.42 13.22
C ARG A 31 -15.11 -10.97 14.64
N LYS A 32 -15.70 -12.13 14.88
CA LYS A 32 -15.54 -12.85 16.16
C LYS A 32 -14.53 -13.98 15.99
N ASP A 33 -13.71 -14.19 17.01
CA ASP A 33 -12.79 -15.32 17.03
C ASP A 33 -13.51 -16.60 17.46
N SER A 34 -12.77 -17.71 17.59
CA SER A 34 -13.33 -19.00 17.96
C SER A 34 -13.91 -19.03 19.39
N ALA A 35 -13.49 -18.09 20.24
CA ALA A 35 -14.02 -17.97 21.61
C ALA A 35 -15.22 -17.03 21.69
N GLY A 36 -15.66 -16.45 20.57
CA GLY A 36 -16.78 -15.52 20.52
C GLY A 36 -16.42 -14.08 20.85
N ALA A 37 -15.15 -13.77 21.08
CA ALA A 37 -14.71 -12.41 21.35
C ALA A 37 -14.54 -11.64 20.03
N ILE A 38 -14.86 -10.34 20.07
CA ILE A 38 -14.68 -9.49 18.90
C ILE A 38 -13.20 -9.24 18.68
N VAL A 39 -12.74 -9.49 17.46
CA VAL A 39 -11.37 -9.15 17.06
C VAL A 39 -11.31 -7.63 16.86
N PRO A 40 -10.40 -6.92 17.55
CA PRO A 40 -10.34 -5.46 17.44
C PRO A 40 -10.07 -5.01 16.00
N ALA A 41 -10.61 -3.86 15.64
CA ALA A 41 -10.38 -3.26 14.33
C ALA A 41 -8.89 -3.00 14.13
N TRP A 42 -8.37 -3.46 13.01
CA TRP A 42 -6.96 -3.28 12.65
C TRP A 42 -6.87 -3.15 11.13
N PHE A 43 -6.77 -1.93 10.66
CA PHE A 43 -6.78 -1.67 9.23
C PHE A 43 -5.91 -0.47 8.89
N ILE A 44 -5.44 -0.46 7.64
CA ILE A 44 -4.69 0.67 7.11
C ILE A 44 -5.65 1.84 6.96
N THR A 45 -5.21 3.02 7.41
CA THR A 45 -6.00 4.25 7.30
C THR A 45 -5.54 5.10 6.12
N GLU A 46 -4.25 5.05 5.79
CA GLU A 46 -3.67 5.90 4.75
C GLU A 46 -2.56 5.16 4.02
N LEU A 47 -2.55 5.32 2.70
CA LEU A 47 -1.46 4.81 1.87
C LEU A 47 -1.04 5.90 0.90
N VAL A 48 0.27 6.16 0.83
CA VAL A 48 0.84 7.19 -0.03
C VAL A 48 1.95 6.59 -0.88
N ALA A 49 1.96 6.93 -2.16
CA ALA A 49 3.06 6.57 -3.07
C ALA A 49 3.74 7.84 -3.57
N LYS A 50 5.07 7.82 -3.56
CA LYS A 50 5.88 8.94 -4.01
C LYS A 50 6.86 8.52 -5.09
N HIS A 51 7.07 9.40 -6.05
CA HIS A 51 8.13 9.33 -7.04
C HIS A 51 9.07 10.50 -6.78
N GLY A 52 10.22 10.22 -6.20
CA GLY A 52 11.09 11.28 -5.68
C GLY A 52 10.35 12.05 -4.58
N ASP A 53 10.30 13.37 -4.72
CA ASP A 53 9.60 14.24 -3.76
C ASP A 53 8.13 14.45 -4.11
N LYS A 54 7.67 13.85 -5.21
CA LYS A 54 6.32 14.07 -5.71
C LYS A 54 5.39 12.95 -5.25
N THR A 55 4.26 13.31 -4.64
CA THR A 55 3.21 12.35 -4.31
C THR A 55 2.44 12.03 -5.60
N VAL A 56 2.45 10.76 -5.99
CA VAL A 56 1.77 10.30 -7.21
C VAL A 56 0.47 9.56 -6.89
N LEU A 57 0.27 9.17 -5.65
CA LEU A 57 -0.97 8.55 -5.19
C LEU A 57 -1.13 8.81 -3.70
N SER A 58 -2.35 9.15 -3.29
CA SER A 58 -2.72 9.25 -1.88
C SER A 58 -4.09 8.63 -1.71
N CYS A 59 -4.20 7.64 -0.83
CA CYS A 59 -5.44 6.90 -0.59
C CYS A 59 -5.78 6.90 0.88
N GLU A 60 -7.07 6.99 1.18
CA GLU A 60 -7.58 6.70 2.50
C GLU A 60 -8.27 5.35 2.45
N PHE A 61 -7.93 4.48 3.38
CA PHE A 61 -8.54 3.16 3.50
C PHE A 61 -9.47 3.14 4.69
N GLY A 62 -10.41 2.20 4.66
CA GLY A 62 -11.31 1.96 5.76
C GLY A 62 -11.38 0.48 6.09
N PRO A 63 -12.19 0.10 7.09
CA PRO A 63 -12.28 -1.31 7.50
C PRO A 63 -12.96 -2.22 6.47
N SER A 64 -13.54 -1.67 5.42
CA SER A 64 -14.17 -2.47 4.35
C SER A 64 -13.18 -2.97 3.31
N VAL A 65 -11.92 -2.54 3.36
CA VAL A 65 -10.90 -3.04 2.44
C VAL A 65 -10.47 -4.44 2.88
N SER A 66 -10.37 -5.35 1.93
CA SER A 66 -10.04 -6.75 2.21
C SER A 66 -8.62 -6.94 2.68
N LYS A 67 -8.37 -8.07 3.35
CA LYS A 67 -7.05 -8.50 3.79
C LYS A 67 -6.06 -8.52 2.62
N ASN A 68 -4.83 -8.11 2.90
CA ASN A 68 -3.75 -8.03 1.91
C ASN A 68 -4.18 -7.26 0.66
N PRO A 69 -4.46 -5.95 0.81
CA PRO A 69 -4.97 -5.16 -0.31
C PRO A 69 -4.02 -5.13 -1.49
N TYR A 70 -4.58 -5.23 -2.69
CA TYR A 70 -3.83 -5.09 -3.93
C TYR A 70 -4.31 -3.82 -4.63
N LEU A 71 -3.37 -3.01 -5.10
CA LEU A 71 -3.72 -1.85 -5.91
C LEU A 71 -2.76 -1.69 -7.08
N ALA A 72 -3.27 -1.10 -8.14
CA ALA A 72 -2.48 -0.80 -9.32
C ALA A 72 -2.85 0.61 -9.78
N PHE A 73 -1.84 1.37 -10.16
CA PHE A 73 -2.05 2.73 -10.65
C PHE A 73 -0.96 3.10 -11.64
N LYS A 74 -1.20 4.18 -12.36
CA LYS A 74 -0.26 4.72 -13.34
C LYS A 74 -0.05 6.19 -13.10
N PHE A 75 1.14 6.68 -13.38
CA PHE A 75 1.40 8.11 -13.37
C PHE A 75 2.31 8.48 -14.55
N LYS A 76 2.18 9.72 -15.01
CA LYS A 76 3.04 10.24 -16.07
C LYS A 76 4.42 10.54 -15.51
N GLY A 77 5.45 10.15 -16.24
CA GLY A 77 6.82 10.36 -15.83
C GLY A 77 7.41 9.10 -15.23
N GLY A 78 8.47 9.27 -14.47
CA GLY A 78 9.27 8.17 -14.00
C GLY A 78 10.22 7.69 -15.09
N ALA A 79 11.46 7.45 -14.75
CA ALA A 79 12.43 6.90 -15.66
C ALA A 79 12.99 5.62 -15.08
N LYS A 80 13.41 4.73 -15.96
CA LYS A 80 14.07 3.49 -15.55
C LYS A 80 15.21 3.81 -14.59
N GLY A 81 15.27 3.12 -13.47
CA GLY A 81 16.27 3.32 -12.43
C GLY A 81 15.85 4.28 -11.33
N GLU A 82 14.78 5.03 -11.51
CA GLU A 82 14.23 5.86 -10.46
C GLU A 82 13.44 5.01 -9.46
N LYS A 83 13.15 5.57 -8.28
CA LYS A 83 12.48 4.82 -7.22
C LYS A 83 11.07 5.31 -6.98
N VAL A 84 10.18 4.37 -6.70
CA VAL A 84 8.83 4.65 -6.20
C VAL A 84 8.77 4.13 -4.77
N ILE A 85 8.35 4.98 -3.84
CA ILE A 85 8.25 4.65 -2.43
C ILE A 85 6.78 4.60 -2.05
N VAL A 86 6.36 3.48 -1.45
CA VAL A 86 4.98 3.31 -0.98
C VAL A 86 5.01 3.15 0.53
N SER A 87 4.19 3.93 1.22
CA SER A 87 4.11 3.86 2.68
C SER A 87 2.65 3.83 3.12
N TRP A 88 2.39 3.18 4.27
CA TRP A 88 1.05 3.13 4.84
C TRP A 88 1.12 3.33 6.35
N LYS A 89 -0.01 3.75 6.92
CA LYS A 89 -0.24 3.84 8.37
C LYS A 89 -1.54 3.14 8.69
N ASP A 90 -1.61 2.53 9.87
CA ASP A 90 -2.83 1.88 10.32
C ASP A 90 -3.40 2.51 11.59
N ASN A 91 -4.57 2.03 12.01
CA ASN A 91 -5.26 2.58 13.17
C ASN A 91 -4.62 2.21 14.51
N LYS A 92 -3.67 1.29 14.52
CA LYS A 92 -2.91 0.93 15.72
C LYS A 92 -1.61 1.72 15.88
N GLY A 93 -1.35 2.66 14.97
CA GLY A 93 -0.12 3.45 14.99
C GLY A 93 1.07 2.77 14.33
N ASP A 94 0.87 1.64 13.68
CA ASP A 94 1.92 0.97 12.92
C ASP A 94 2.03 1.58 11.53
N SER A 95 3.19 1.46 10.94
CA SER A 95 3.46 1.98 9.60
C SER A 95 4.54 1.17 8.92
N ARG A 96 4.57 1.26 7.60
CA ARG A 96 5.59 0.62 6.80
C ARG A 96 5.87 1.42 5.55
N SER A 97 7.12 1.40 5.12
CA SER A 97 7.55 2.02 3.87
C SER A 97 8.44 1.03 3.11
N ASP A 98 8.14 0.85 1.86
CA ASP A 98 8.94 0.01 0.96
C ASP A 98 9.13 0.74 -0.35
N GLU A 99 10.15 0.38 -1.10
CA GLU A 99 10.45 1.02 -2.37
C GLU A 99 10.69 -0.01 -3.46
N ALA A 100 10.49 0.42 -4.70
CA ALA A 100 10.81 -0.35 -5.88
C ALA A 100 11.49 0.52 -6.92
N VAL A 101 12.40 -0.08 -7.66
CA VAL A 101 13.09 0.59 -8.76
C VAL A 101 12.24 0.44 -10.02
N VAL A 102 12.07 1.55 -10.75
CA VAL A 102 11.32 1.54 -12.00
C VAL A 102 12.11 0.76 -13.05
N GLY A 103 11.47 -0.25 -13.62
CA GLY A 103 12.04 -1.06 -14.69
C GLY A 103 11.47 -0.70 -16.05
N ALA A 104 11.83 -1.48 -17.03
CA ALA A 104 11.33 -1.32 -18.40
C ALA A 104 10.11 -2.23 -18.64
#